data_fdac47b41938630e4d172eac34d852d4
#
_entry.id   fdac47b41938630e4d172eac34d852d4
#
_cell.length_a   1.000
_cell.length_b   1.000
_cell.length_c   1.000
_cell.angle_alpha   90.00
_cell.angle_beta   90.00
_cell.angle_gamma   90.00
#
_symmetry.space_group_name_H-M   'P 1'
#
loop_
_entity.id
_entity.type
_entity.pdbx_description
1 polymer ?
#
loop_
_entity_poly.entity_id
_entity_poly.type
_entity_poly.pdbx_seq_one_letter_code
_entity_poly.pdbx_strand_id
1 'polypeptide(L)'
;MKAKAAKKKNGRPTALTEFAPIRVEPAYRKVAAALLDRITTRAFNAGDRLPPEMELARQFGVHRGTVREALRELQTNGVLKRERGSKLMMVTRPERVDVAAGVSRALALHDVSYHDVWEALTALEPPIAAAAARQRKPTDLTKLETLVARVRKDLDTDSAVEQAADFFHAVGEATHNRVFMLAHEPLVQMLVPTLGAMIDKVPQARARIADAQKKLVAMIRDRDEKRAEEWMAKHIRDFRRGFEIARIALEQPVTSA
;
A
#
# COMPACT_ATOMS: atom_id res chain seq x y z
N MET A 1 -36.78 11.99 83.63
CA MET A 1 -35.93 11.19 82.71
C MET A 1 -36.15 11.75 81.32
N LYS A 2 -35.08 12.22 80.71
CA LYS A 2 -35.05 13.06 79.50
C LYS A 2 -35.01 12.18 78.26
N ALA A 3 -36.04 12.26 77.38
CA ALA A 3 -36.01 11.65 76.05
C ALA A 3 -35.21 12.50 75.09
N LYS A 4 -34.18 11.87 74.44
CA LYS A 4 -33.36 12.48 73.41
C LYS A 4 -34.05 12.41 72.06
N ALA A 5 -34.37 13.54 71.46
CA ALA A 5 -34.88 13.65 70.12
C ALA A 5 -33.77 13.36 69.11
N ALA A 6 -34.01 12.39 68.22
CA ALA A 6 -33.11 12.08 67.09
C ALA A 6 -33.37 13.06 65.92
N LYS A 7 -32.32 13.82 65.57
CA LYS A 7 -32.27 14.70 64.38
C LYS A 7 -32.26 13.88 63.11
N LYS A 8 -33.31 13.90 62.29
CA LYS A 8 -33.35 13.41 60.90
C LYS A 8 -32.44 14.26 60.05
N LYS A 9 -31.35 13.70 59.56
CA LYS A 9 -30.56 14.28 58.50
C LYS A 9 -31.31 14.12 57.17
N ASN A 10 -31.81 15.22 56.62
CA ASN A 10 -32.27 15.29 55.23
C ASN A 10 -31.04 15.16 54.30
N GLY A 11 -30.79 13.94 53.84
CA GLY A 11 -29.86 13.69 52.73
C GLY A 11 -30.56 14.11 51.42
N ARG A 12 -30.12 15.21 50.81
CA ARG A 12 -30.43 15.50 49.40
C ARG A 12 -29.87 14.35 48.58
N PRO A 13 -30.61 13.76 47.64
CA PRO A 13 -30.04 12.86 46.67
C PRO A 13 -29.23 13.68 45.68
N THR A 14 -27.92 13.61 45.78
CA THR A 14 -27.01 14.05 44.70
C THR A 14 -27.08 13.01 43.58
N ALA A 15 -28.15 12.99 42.83
CA ALA A 15 -28.20 12.30 41.57
C ALA A 15 -27.33 13.13 40.63
N LEU A 16 -26.04 12.80 40.52
CA LEU A 16 -25.22 13.16 39.38
C LEU A 16 -25.85 12.45 38.19
N THR A 17 -26.63 13.21 37.43
CA THR A 17 -27.22 12.73 36.18
C THR A 17 -26.06 12.63 35.18
N GLU A 18 -25.42 11.45 35.12
CA GLU A 18 -24.43 11.15 34.06
C GLU A 18 -25.19 11.02 32.75
N PHE A 19 -24.95 11.97 31.87
CA PHE A 19 -25.44 11.87 30.50
C PHE A 19 -24.54 10.91 29.71
N ALA A 20 -25.15 9.91 29.07
CA ALA A 20 -24.41 9.03 28.17
C ALA A 20 -23.92 9.83 26.97
N PRO A 21 -22.65 9.69 26.58
CA PRO A 21 -22.12 10.40 25.43
C PRO A 21 -22.83 9.98 24.15
N ILE A 22 -23.34 10.94 23.39
CA ILE A 22 -23.97 10.72 22.12
C ILE A 22 -22.84 10.47 21.09
N ARG A 23 -22.78 9.27 20.51
CA ARG A 23 -21.87 8.96 19.42
C ARG A 23 -22.45 9.49 18.12
N VAL A 24 -22.02 10.67 17.72
CA VAL A 24 -22.35 11.25 16.41
C VAL A 24 -21.14 11.06 15.50
N GLU A 25 -21.37 10.56 14.29
CA GLU A 25 -20.31 10.51 13.27
C GLU A 25 -19.79 11.94 12.99
N PRO A 26 -18.49 12.17 13.04
CA PRO A 26 -17.90 13.49 12.82
C PRO A 26 -18.32 14.07 11.48
N ALA A 27 -18.72 15.34 11.47
CA ALA A 27 -19.20 16.02 10.26
C ALA A 27 -18.17 15.99 9.12
N TYR A 28 -16.85 16.04 9.42
CA TYR A 28 -15.82 15.98 8.40
C TYR A 28 -15.81 14.64 7.64
N ARG A 29 -16.14 13.51 8.28
CA ARG A 29 -16.25 12.21 7.60
C ARG A 29 -17.40 12.19 6.61
N LYS A 30 -18.53 12.79 6.96
CA LYS A 30 -19.68 12.92 6.04
C LYS A 30 -19.31 13.77 4.83
N VAL A 31 -18.58 14.87 5.04
CA VAL A 31 -18.08 15.71 3.94
C VAL A 31 -17.07 14.94 3.09
N ALA A 32 -16.13 14.22 3.69
CA ALA A 32 -15.15 13.41 2.97
C ALA A 32 -15.84 12.32 2.14
N ALA A 33 -16.81 11.61 2.72
CA ALA A 33 -17.59 10.59 2.03
C ALA A 33 -18.37 11.18 0.85
N ALA A 34 -19.03 12.34 1.01
CA ALA A 34 -19.77 12.99 -0.04
C ALA A 34 -18.87 13.48 -1.20
N LEU A 35 -17.67 13.98 -0.88
CA LEU A 35 -16.67 14.32 -1.90
C LEU A 35 -16.15 13.09 -2.62
N LEU A 36 -15.84 12.02 -1.88
CA LEU A 36 -15.38 10.74 -2.45
C LEU A 36 -16.45 10.15 -3.39
N ASP A 37 -17.71 10.18 -3.00
CA ASP A 37 -18.82 9.73 -3.85
C ASP A 37 -18.85 10.50 -5.18
N ARG A 38 -18.73 11.84 -5.15
CA ARG A 38 -18.67 12.67 -6.36
C ARG A 38 -17.46 12.35 -7.25
N ILE A 39 -16.35 11.94 -6.66
CA ILE A 39 -15.14 11.53 -7.40
C ILE A 39 -15.33 10.12 -7.99
N THR A 40 -15.87 9.17 -7.22
CA THR A 40 -16.08 7.78 -7.69
C THR A 40 -17.16 7.69 -8.75
N THR A 41 -18.20 8.51 -8.65
CA THR A 41 -19.27 8.64 -9.67
C THR A 41 -18.85 9.49 -10.87
N ARG A 42 -17.58 9.97 -10.92
CA ARG A 42 -17.01 10.78 -11.99
C ARG A 42 -17.68 12.15 -12.19
N ALA A 43 -18.36 12.68 -11.18
CA ALA A 43 -18.76 14.09 -11.17
C ALA A 43 -17.54 15.02 -11.07
N PHE A 44 -16.44 14.53 -10.47
CA PHE A 44 -15.10 15.10 -10.57
C PHE A 44 -14.15 14.04 -11.11
N ASN A 45 -13.35 14.39 -12.11
CA ASN A 45 -12.36 13.51 -12.71
C ASN A 45 -10.96 13.82 -12.18
N ALA A 46 -10.02 12.87 -12.34
CA ALA A 46 -8.61 13.15 -12.04
C ALA A 46 -8.10 14.32 -12.90
N GLY A 47 -7.51 15.32 -12.26
CA GLY A 47 -7.09 16.60 -12.86
C GLY A 47 -8.05 17.73 -12.57
N ASP A 48 -9.29 17.47 -12.16
CA ASP A 48 -10.24 18.53 -11.82
C ASP A 48 -9.88 19.21 -10.50
N ARG A 49 -10.12 20.50 -10.42
CA ARG A 49 -9.95 21.31 -9.21
C ARG A 49 -11.24 21.31 -8.40
N LEU A 50 -11.13 21.07 -7.11
CA LEU A 50 -12.27 21.27 -6.21
C LEU A 50 -12.50 22.74 -5.95
N PRO A 51 -13.76 23.14 -5.66
CA PRO A 51 -14.07 24.48 -5.18
C PRO A 51 -13.25 24.86 -3.94
N PRO A 52 -13.00 26.15 -3.70
CA PRO A 52 -12.30 26.61 -2.49
C PRO A 52 -12.98 26.14 -1.21
N GLU A 53 -12.20 25.96 -0.12
CA GLU A 53 -12.70 25.51 1.19
C GLU A 53 -13.95 26.28 1.67
N MET A 54 -13.99 27.60 1.44
CA MET A 54 -15.13 28.44 1.84
C MET A 54 -16.39 28.12 1.04
N GLU A 55 -16.25 27.87 -0.24
CA GLU A 55 -17.37 27.52 -1.10
C GLU A 55 -17.91 26.13 -0.76
N LEU A 56 -17.04 25.16 -0.54
CA LEU A 56 -17.44 23.84 -0.04
C LEU A 56 -18.13 23.91 1.32
N ALA A 57 -17.63 24.76 2.24
CA ALA A 57 -18.26 24.97 3.54
C ALA A 57 -19.67 25.53 3.42
N ARG A 58 -19.87 26.48 2.50
CA ARG A 58 -21.21 27.03 2.20
C ARG A 58 -22.14 25.96 1.60
N GLN A 59 -21.65 25.17 0.64
CA GLN A 59 -22.45 24.14 -0.03
C GLN A 59 -22.85 23.00 0.93
N PHE A 60 -21.95 22.58 1.80
CA PHE A 60 -22.20 21.53 2.78
C PHE A 60 -22.90 22.03 4.07
N GLY A 61 -23.03 23.33 4.26
CA GLY A 61 -23.62 23.90 5.48
C GLY A 61 -22.79 23.62 6.74
N VAL A 62 -21.46 23.58 6.64
CA VAL A 62 -20.53 23.26 7.73
C VAL A 62 -19.46 24.33 7.90
N HIS A 63 -18.74 24.28 9.03
CA HIS A 63 -17.61 25.19 9.24
C HIS A 63 -16.45 24.86 8.29
N ARG A 64 -15.69 25.89 7.89
CA ARG A 64 -14.49 25.77 7.04
C ARG A 64 -13.46 24.77 7.64
N GLY A 65 -13.33 24.70 8.98
CA GLY A 65 -12.47 23.73 9.67
C GLY A 65 -12.84 22.30 9.36
N THR A 66 -14.16 21.99 9.36
CA THR A 66 -14.69 20.66 9.02
C THR A 66 -14.34 20.26 7.57
N VAL A 67 -14.48 21.20 6.63
CA VAL A 67 -14.07 20.94 5.24
C VAL A 67 -12.57 20.71 5.14
N ARG A 68 -11.75 21.48 5.85
CA ARG A 68 -10.29 21.30 5.83
C ARG A 68 -9.87 19.95 6.35
N GLU A 69 -10.48 19.43 7.41
CA GLU A 69 -10.25 18.08 7.92
C GLU A 69 -10.65 17.01 6.90
N ALA A 70 -11.81 17.16 6.27
CA ALA A 70 -12.26 16.24 5.21
C ALA A 70 -11.28 16.22 4.02
N LEU A 71 -10.82 17.39 3.57
CA LEU A 71 -9.83 17.49 2.49
C LEU A 71 -8.47 16.89 2.87
N ARG A 72 -8.05 17.03 4.14
CA ARG A 72 -6.82 16.39 4.65
C ARG A 72 -6.93 14.87 4.64
N GLU A 73 -8.07 14.32 5.08
CA GLU A 73 -8.31 12.88 5.03
C GLU A 73 -8.21 12.34 3.59
N LEU A 74 -8.88 12.98 2.64
CA LEU A 74 -8.81 12.60 1.23
C LEU A 74 -7.41 12.79 0.62
N GLN A 75 -6.65 13.78 1.08
CA GLN A 75 -5.27 13.99 0.68
C GLN A 75 -4.35 12.89 1.22
N THR A 76 -4.51 12.49 2.47
CA THR A 76 -3.75 11.40 3.08
C THR A 76 -4.00 10.07 2.37
N ASN A 77 -5.21 9.87 1.85
CA ASN A 77 -5.59 8.69 1.08
C ASN A 77 -5.23 8.78 -0.42
N GLY A 78 -4.47 9.80 -0.85
CA GLY A 78 -4.03 9.98 -2.23
C GLY A 78 -5.14 10.32 -3.24
N VAL A 79 -6.37 10.59 -2.76
CA VAL A 79 -7.51 10.97 -3.62
C VAL A 79 -7.41 12.43 -4.08
N LEU A 80 -6.83 13.27 -3.24
CA LEU A 80 -6.60 14.68 -3.51
C LEU A 80 -5.11 15.02 -3.35
N LYS A 81 -4.63 15.97 -4.13
CA LYS A 81 -3.34 16.62 -3.89
C LYS A 81 -3.46 18.14 -3.96
N ARG A 82 -2.58 18.81 -3.23
CA ARG A 82 -2.47 20.27 -3.35
C ARG A 82 -1.68 20.63 -4.60
N GLU A 83 -2.23 21.48 -5.42
CA GLU A 83 -1.53 22.02 -6.58
C GLU A 83 -0.37 22.94 -6.14
N ARG A 84 0.80 22.80 -6.76
CA ARG A 84 1.95 23.66 -6.45
C ARG A 84 1.60 25.13 -6.76
N GLY A 85 1.84 26.03 -5.78
CA GLY A 85 1.56 27.46 -5.90
C GLY A 85 0.07 27.82 -5.76
N SER A 86 -0.83 26.86 -5.52
CA SER A 86 -2.26 27.09 -5.35
C SER A 86 -2.75 26.66 -3.96
N LYS A 87 -3.84 27.28 -3.51
CA LYS A 87 -4.58 26.88 -2.31
C LYS A 87 -5.65 25.81 -2.62
N LEU A 88 -5.86 25.51 -3.91
CA LEU A 88 -6.87 24.56 -4.35
C LEU A 88 -6.39 23.12 -4.26
N MET A 89 -7.33 22.23 -4.02
CA MET A 89 -7.12 20.78 -4.08
C MET A 89 -7.52 20.28 -5.46
N MET A 90 -6.71 19.38 -6.00
CA MET A 90 -6.94 18.74 -7.28
C MET A 90 -7.21 17.26 -7.06
N VAL A 91 -8.20 16.72 -7.76
CA VAL A 91 -8.50 15.27 -7.74
C VAL A 91 -7.36 14.50 -8.38
N THR A 92 -6.91 13.47 -7.72
CA THR A 92 -5.89 12.54 -8.22
C THR A 92 -6.40 11.11 -8.18
N ARG A 93 -5.64 10.23 -8.79
CA ARG A 93 -5.81 8.80 -8.55
C ARG A 93 -4.74 8.39 -7.54
N PRO A 94 -5.12 7.67 -6.47
CA PRO A 94 -4.12 7.12 -5.56
C PRO A 94 -3.07 6.35 -6.36
N GLU A 95 -1.82 6.66 -6.11
CA GLU A 95 -0.72 5.90 -6.69
C GLU A 95 -0.57 4.56 -5.97
N ARG A 96 0.11 3.60 -6.60
CA ARG A 96 0.36 2.28 -5.98
C ARG A 96 0.99 2.40 -4.59
N VAL A 97 1.90 3.36 -4.41
CA VAL A 97 2.59 3.60 -3.12
C VAL A 97 1.60 4.06 -2.03
N ASP A 98 0.64 4.91 -2.37
CA ASP A 98 -0.39 5.38 -1.41
C ASP A 98 -1.26 4.21 -0.92
N VAL A 99 -1.68 3.33 -1.84
CA VAL A 99 -2.47 2.13 -1.53
C VAL A 99 -1.64 1.15 -0.69
N ALA A 100 -0.42 0.87 -1.12
CA ALA A 100 0.47 -0.07 -0.46
C ALA A 100 0.81 0.35 0.97
N ALA A 101 1.09 1.63 1.22
CA ALA A 101 1.42 2.13 2.55
C ALA A 101 0.31 1.88 3.59
N GLY A 102 -0.96 1.94 3.16
CA GLY A 102 -2.10 1.61 4.02
C GLY A 102 -2.18 0.12 4.35
N VAL A 103 -2.04 -0.72 3.33
CA VAL A 103 -2.10 -2.18 3.46
C VAL A 103 -0.88 -2.70 4.23
N SER A 104 0.33 -2.26 3.90
CA SER A 104 1.56 -2.68 4.59
C SER A 104 1.51 -2.36 6.08
N ARG A 105 1.01 -1.17 6.48
CA ARG A 105 0.79 -0.85 7.90
C ARG A 105 -0.21 -1.78 8.58
N ALA A 106 -1.31 -2.10 7.90
CA ALA A 106 -2.31 -3.02 8.44
C ALA A 106 -1.71 -4.40 8.65
N LEU A 107 -0.98 -4.92 7.67
CA LEU A 107 -0.32 -6.22 7.75
C LEU A 107 0.74 -6.26 8.86
N ALA A 108 1.55 -5.20 9.01
CA ALA A 108 2.54 -5.09 10.10
C ALA A 108 1.90 -5.11 11.50
N LEU A 109 0.68 -4.50 11.65
CA LEU A 109 -0.07 -4.53 12.92
C LEU A 109 -0.72 -5.89 13.23
N HIS A 110 -0.81 -6.77 12.25
CA HIS A 110 -1.34 -8.12 12.38
C HIS A 110 -0.24 -9.19 12.55
N ASP A 111 0.99 -8.78 12.87
CA ASP A 111 2.14 -9.68 13.06
C ASP A 111 2.36 -10.65 11.88
N VAL A 112 2.06 -10.19 10.66
CA VAL A 112 2.20 -10.99 9.44
C VAL A 112 3.67 -11.39 9.27
N SER A 113 3.92 -12.68 9.10
CA SER A 113 5.25 -13.24 8.92
C SER A 113 5.76 -13.14 7.48
N TYR A 114 7.06 -13.28 7.29
CA TYR A 114 7.62 -13.41 5.94
C TYR A 114 7.12 -14.66 5.21
N HIS A 115 6.76 -15.70 5.95
CA HIS A 115 6.13 -16.90 5.38
C HIS A 115 4.78 -16.55 4.74
N ASP A 116 3.93 -15.79 5.43
CA ASP A 116 2.62 -15.40 4.91
C ASP A 116 2.76 -14.54 3.63
N VAL A 117 3.72 -13.59 3.64
CA VAL A 117 4.02 -12.77 2.46
C VAL A 117 4.53 -13.64 1.31
N TRP A 118 5.42 -14.58 1.58
CA TRP A 118 5.95 -15.49 0.57
C TRP A 118 4.85 -16.39 -0.02
N GLU A 119 3.94 -16.91 0.81
CA GLU A 119 2.82 -17.73 0.36
C GLU A 119 1.89 -16.93 -0.58
N ALA A 120 1.58 -15.67 -0.21
CA ALA A 120 0.79 -14.77 -1.04
C ALA A 120 1.49 -14.44 -2.37
N LEU A 121 2.80 -14.18 -2.37
CA LEU A 121 3.59 -13.97 -3.59
C LEU A 121 3.60 -15.22 -4.48
N THR A 122 3.68 -16.41 -3.88
CA THR A 122 3.64 -17.68 -4.63
C THR A 122 2.30 -17.86 -5.37
N ALA A 123 1.22 -17.35 -4.81
CA ALA A 123 -0.11 -17.41 -5.43
C ALA A 123 -0.33 -16.31 -6.50
N LEU A 124 0.24 -15.12 -6.29
CA LEU A 124 -0.06 -13.95 -7.13
C LEU A 124 0.94 -13.72 -8.26
N GLU A 125 2.23 -13.87 -8.02
CA GLU A 125 3.26 -13.48 -9.00
C GLU A 125 3.32 -14.35 -10.27
N PRO A 126 3.11 -15.67 -10.22
CA PRO A 126 3.12 -16.50 -11.44
C PRO A 126 2.04 -16.07 -12.46
N PRO A 127 0.75 -15.93 -12.11
CA PRO A 127 -0.25 -15.46 -13.05
C PRO A 127 -0.04 -14.00 -13.50
N ILE A 128 0.59 -13.15 -12.67
CA ILE A 128 0.99 -11.80 -13.07
C ILE A 128 2.04 -11.87 -14.18
N ALA A 129 3.04 -12.74 -14.06
CA ALA A 129 4.06 -12.93 -15.09
C ALA A 129 3.48 -13.44 -16.42
N ALA A 130 2.53 -14.40 -16.37
CA ALA A 130 1.81 -14.86 -17.55
C ALA A 130 1.01 -13.72 -18.21
N ALA A 131 0.28 -12.94 -17.41
CA ALA A 131 -0.47 -11.80 -17.90
C ALA A 131 0.45 -10.72 -18.51
N ALA A 132 1.63 -10.47 -17.92
CA ALA A 132 2.64 -9.58 -18.47
C ALA A 132 3.13 -10.07 -19.85
N ALA A 133 3.44 -11.36 -20.00
CA ALA A 133 3.82 -11.95 -21.26
C ALA A 133 2.73 -11.75 -22.35
N ARG A 134 1.45 -11.94 -21.99
CA ARG A 134 0.32 -11.74 -22.89
C ARG A 134 0.11 -10.29 -23.30
N GLN A 135 0.18 -9.36 -22.34
CA GLN A 135 -0.30 -7.97 -22.51
C GLN A 135 0.80 -6.95 -22.79
N ARG A 136 2.07 -7.28 -22.56
CA ARG A 136 3.19 -6.35 -22.64
C ARG A 136 3.22 -5.57 -23.96
N LYS A 137 3.58 -4.29 -23.88
CA LYS A 137 3.89 -3.41 -25.01
C LYS A 137 5.40 -3.35 -25.24
N PRO A 138 5.88 -2.84 -26.39
CA PRO A 138 7.31 -2.65 -26.64
C PRO A 138 8.00 -1.79 -25.55
N THR A 139 7.32 -0.75 -25.06
CA THR A 139 7.83 0.14 -24.01
C THR A 139 8.07 -0.57 -22.68
N ASP A 140 7.19 -1.53 -22.32
CA ASP A 140 7.33 -2.31 -21.10
C ASP A 140 8.55 -3.20 -21.17
N LEU A 141 8.78 -3.81 -22.35
CA LEU A 141 9.94 -4.65 -22.58
C LEU A 141 11.25 -3.86 -22.46
N THR A 142 11.32 -2.66 -23.06
CA THR A 142 12.49 -1.77 -22.92
C THR A 142 12.74 -1.41 -21.44
N LYS A 143 11.69 -1.15 -20.66
CA LYS A 143 11.80 -0.88 -19.21
C LYS A 143 12.37 -2.09 -18.47
N LEU A 144 11.81 -3.28 -18.68
CA LEU A 144 12.26 -4.52 -18.05
C LEU A 144 13.72 -4.84 -18.40
N GLU A 145 14.13 -4.71 -19.66
CA GLU A 145 15.50 -4.93 -20.11
C GLU A 145 16.48 -3.93 -19.47
N THR A 146 16.06 -2.67 -19.34
CA THR A 146 16.87 -1.63 -18.69
C THR A 146 17.09 -1.95 -17.21
N LEU A 147 16.04 -2.38 -16.49
CA LEU A 147 16.14 -2.76 -15.09
C LEU A 147 17.10 -3.94 -14.90
N VAL A 148 16.94 -5.00 -15.68
CA VAL A 148 17.83 -6.17 -15.60
C VAL A 148 19.29 -5.80 -15.92
N ALA A 149 19.54 -4.89 -16.86
CA ALA A 149 20.88 -4.43 -17.18
C ALA A 149 21.52 -3.65 -16.01
N ARG A 150 20.75 -2.88 -15.25
CA ARG A 150 21.22 -2.16 -14.05
C ARG A 150 21.64 -3.12 -12.95
N VAL A 151 20.83 -4.13 -12.62
CA VAL A 151 21.15 -5.13 -11.58
C VAL A 151 22.51 -5.80 -11.83
N ARG A 152 22.90 -6.02 -13.09
CA ARG A 152 24.21 -6.61 -13.42
C ARG A 152 25.40 -5.68 -13.26
N LYS A 153 25.19 -4.36 -13.36
CA LYS A 153 26.24 -3.34 -13.27
C LYS A 153 26.50 -2.85 -11.86
N ASP A 154 25.48 -2.88 -11.05
CA ASP A 154 25.49 -2.33 -9.70
C ASP A 154 25.64 -3.48 -8.69
N LEU A 155 26.81 -3.59 -8.09
CA LEU A 155 27.15 -4.62 -7.12
C LEU A 155 26.86 -4.20 -5.68
N ASP A 156 26.36 -2.98 -5.48
CA ASP A 156 26.01 -2.47 -4.16
C ASP A 156 24.66 -3.06 -3.67
N THR A 157 24.60 -3.38 -2.38
CA THR A 157 23.47 -4.13 -1.79
C THR A 157 22.18 -3.33 -1.78
N ASP A 158 22.25 -2.06 -1.39
CA ASP A 158 21.06 -1.22 -1.23
C ASP A 158 20.38 -0.99 -2.58
N SER A 159 21.16 -0.64 -3.61
CA SER A 159 20.67 -0.48 -4.98
C SER A 159 20.10 -1.78 -5.57
N ALA A 160 20.66 -2.94 -5.21
CA ALA A 160 20.21 -4.23 -5.74
C ALA A 160 18.81 -4.62 -5.20
N VAL A 161 18.51 -4.24 -3.96
CA VAL A 161 17.21 -4.48 -3.33
C VAL A 161 16.11 -3.63 -3.96
N GLU A 162 16.36 -2.31 -4.11
CA GLU A 162 15.42 -1.41 -4.77
C GLU A 162 15.15 -1.82 -6.22
N GLN A 163 16.21 -2.20 -6.94
CA GLN A 163 16.07 -2.64 -8.33
C GLN A 163 15.31 -3.97 -8.46
N ALA A 164 15.45 -4.88 -7.50
CA ALA A 164 14.65 -6.10 -7.48
C ALA A 164 13.17 -5.79 -7.30
N ALA A 165 12.82 -4.86 -6.40
CA ALA A 165 11.45 -4.40 -6.23
C ALA A 165 10.92 -3.70 -7.49
N ASP A 166 11.70 -2.79 -8.07
CA ASP A 166 11.37 -2.11 -9.32
C ASP A 166 11.10 -3.08 -10.48
N PHE A 167 11.81 -4.20 -10.51
CA PHE A 167 11.56 -5.24 -11.50
C PHE A 167 10.18 -5.88 -11.34
N PHE A 168 9.79 -6.27 -10.11
CA PHE A 168 8.46 -6.80 -9.84
C PHE A 168 7.37 -5.77 -10.20
N HIS A 169 7.57 -4.51 -9.86
CA HIS A 169 6.66 -3.44 -10.24
C HIS A 169 6.52 -3.33 -11.75
N ALA A 170 7.62 -3.39 -12.49
CA ALA A 170 7.59 -3.31 -13.95
C ALA A 170 6.88 -4.52 -14.59
N VAL A 171 7.01 -5.72 -14.01
CA VAL A 171 6.25 -6.91 -14.45
C VAL A 171 4.76 -6.69 -14.21
N GLY A 172 4.37 -6.18 -13.03
CA GLY A 172 2.98 -5.85 -12.72
C GLY A 172 2.40 -4.80 -13.69
N GLU A 173 3.15 -3.74 -14.00
CA GLU A 173 2.76 -2.71 -14.96
C GLU A 173 2.56 -3.27 -16.38
N ALA A 174 3.42 -4.22 -16.81
CA ALA A 174 3.33 -4.86 -18.12
C ALA A 174 2.06 -5.71 -18.32
N THR A 175 1.35 -6.02 -17.24
CA THR A 175 0.02 -6.65 -17.32
C THR A 175 -1.06 -5.71 -17.85
N HIS A 176 -0.86 -4.40 -17.77
CA HIS A 176 -1.88 -3.37 -18.01
C HIS A 176 -3.18 -3.58 -17.21
N ASN A 177 -3.11 -4.39 -16.14
CA ASN A 177 -4.22 -4.64 -15.21
C ASN A 177 -3.94 -3.95 -13.87
N ARG A 178 -4.71 -2.89 -13.59
CA ARG A 178 -4.53 -2.10 -12.37
C ARG A 178 -4.80 -2.89 -11.09
N VAL A 179 -5.65 -3.92 -11.15
CA VAL A 179 -5.92 -4.75 -9.96
C VAL A 179 -4.68 -5.56 -9.60
N PHE A 180 -4.01 -6.17 -10.58
CA PHE A 180 -2.73 -6.84 -10.33
C PHE A 180 -1.67 -5.90 -9.78
N MET A 181 -1.51 -4.71 -10.38
CA MET A 181 -0.55 -3.70 -9.92
C MET A 181 -0.78 -3.28 -8.46
N LEU A 182 -2.03 -3.09 -8.05
CA LEU A 182 -2.36 -2.64 -6.70
C LEU A 182 -2.33 -3.78 -5.68
N ALA A 183 -2.65 -5.01 -6.10
CA ALA A 183 -2.73 -6.14 -5.19
C ALA A 183 -1.35 -6.67 -4.77
N HIS A 184 -0.37 -6.70 -5.68
CA HIS A 184 0.95 -7.24 -5.37
C HIS A 184 1.91 -6.22 -4.73
N GLU A 185 1.69 -4.93 -4.95
CA GLU A 185 2.56 -3.86 -4.46
C GLU A 185 2.87 -3.93 -2.95
N PRO A 186 1.87 -4.08 -2.04
CA PRO A 186 2.15 -4.19 -0.61
C PRO A 186 3.04 -5.39 -0.27
N LEU A 187 2.86 -6.50 -0.96
CA LEU A 187 3.63 -7.73 -0.73
C LEU A 187 5.09 -7.56 -1.15
N VAL A 188 5.33 -6.90 -2.29
CA VAL A 188 6.67 -6.60 -2.77
C VAL A 188 7.38 -5.65 -1.81
N GLN A 189 6.71 -4.60 -1.32
CA GLN A 189 7.29 -3.68 -0.34
C GLN A 189 7.65 -4.38 0.98
N MET A 190 6.85 -5.33 1.45
CA MET A 190 7.15 -6.08 2.67
C MET A 190 8.33 -7.06 2.49
N LEU A 191 8.57 -7.54 1.28
CA LEU A 191 9.70 -8.41 0.98
C LEU A 191 11.04 -7.65 0.94
N VAL A 192 11.02 -6.38 0.52
CA VAL A 192 12.23 -5.56 0.30
C VAL A 192 13.18 -5.51 1.51
N PRO A 193 12.73 -5.20 2.74
CA PRO A 193 13.64 -5.10 3.90
C PRO A 193 14.42 -6.39 4.18
N THR A 194 13.79 -7.55 3.91
CA THR A 194 14.37 -8.85 4.18
C THR A 194 15.32 -9.28 3.07
N LEU A 195 15.06 -8.83 1.84
CA LEU A 195 15.89 -9.17 0.69
C LEU A 195 17.32 -8.63 0.85
N GLY A 196 17.49 -7.43 1.41
CA GLY A 196 18.80 -6.86 1.74
C GLY A 196 19.57 -7.75 2.71
N ALA A 197 18.95 -8.12 3.84
CA ALA A 197 19.57 -8.99 4.83
C ALA A 197 19.96 -10.37 4.26
N MET A 198 19.19 -10.92 3.33
CA MET A 198 19.50 -12.15 2.63
C MET A 198 20.68 -11.99 1.67
N ILE A 199 20.70 -10.92 0.89
CA ILE A 199 21.76 -10.62 -0.08
C ILE A 199 23.10 -10.41 0.62
N ASP A 200 23.13 -9.75 1.77
CA ASP A 200 24.36 -9.54 2.56
C ASP A 200 24.97 -10.85 3.06
N LYS A 201 24.12 -11.79 3.48
CA LYS A 201 24.55 -13.11 3.94
C LYS A 201 24.88 -14.10 2.80
N VAL A 202 24.28 -13.88 1.64
CA VAL A 202 24.42 -14.74 0.46
C VAL A 202 24.76 -13.89 -0.77
N PRO A 203 26.00 -13.36 -0.92
CA PRO A 203 26.37 -12.45 -2.02
C PRO A 203 26.08 -13.01 -3.41
N GLN A 204 26.13 -14.33 -3.60
CA GLN A 204 25.82 -14.99 -4.88
C GLN A 204 24.33 -14.84 -5.27
N ALA A 205 23.45 -14.47 -4.33
CA ALA A 205 22.03 -14.25 -4.61
C ALA A 205 21.80 -13.15 -5.65
N ARG A 206 22.62 -12.09 -5.67
CA ARG A 206 22.52 -11.00 -6.64
C ARG A 206 22.60 -11.50 -8.08
N ALA A 207 23.63 -12.26 -8.41
CA ALA A 207 23.82 -12.80 -9.75
C ALA A 207 22.68 -13.76 -10.13
N ARG A 208 22.22 -14.58 -9.19
CA ARG A 208 21.09 -15.51 -9.40
C ARG A 208 19.79 -14.77 -9.67
N ILE A 209 19.51 -13.70 -8.90
CA ILE A 209 18.33 -12.84 -9.10
C ILE A 209 18.38 -12.21 -10.50
N ALA A 210 19.52 -11.60 -10.87
CA ALA A 210 19.69 -10.99 -12.18
C ALA A 210 19.51 -11.98 -13.34
N ASP A 211 20.06 -13.18 -13.22
CA ASP A 211 19.92 -14.22 -14.25
C ASP A 211 18.49 -14.75 -14.33
N ALA A 212 17.80 -14.89 -13.20
CA ALA A 212 16.41 -15.31 -13.16
C ALA A 212 15.49 -14.26 -13.81
N GLN A 213 15.68 -12.97 -13.48
CA GLN A 213 14.95 -11.86 -14.08
C GLN A 213 15.21 -11.76 -15.60
N LYS A 214 16.45 -11.92 -16.04
CA LYS A 214 16.81 -11.95 -17.47
C LYS A 214 16.07 -13.05 -18.23
N LYS A 215 15.97 -14.24 -17.67
CA LYS A 215 15.23 -15.37 -18.26
C LYS A 215 13.73 -15.07 -18.32
N LEU A 216 13.16 -14.49 -17.27
CA LEU A 216 11.77 -14.09 -17.26
C LEU A 216 11.46 -13.04 -18.34
N VAL A 217 12.34 -12.04 -18.50
CA VAL A 217 12.20 -11.02 -19.56
C VAL A 217 12.22 -11.66 -20.95
N ALA A 218 13.06 -12.68 -21.19
CA ALA A 218 13.05 -13.40 -22.46
C ALA A 218 11.69 -14.08 -22.73
N MET A 219 11.12 -14.73 -21.74
CA MET A 219 9.78 -15.37 -21.86
C MET A 219 8.66 -14.34 -22.06
N ILE A 220 8.73 -13.20 -21.36
CA ILE A 220 7.80 -12.08 -21.56
C ILE A 220 7.96 -11.50 -22.98
N ARG A 221 9.20 -11.37 -23.48
CA ARG A 221 9.48 -10.93 -24.86
C ARG A 221 8.83 -11.86 -25.87
N ASP A 222 9.00 -13.16 -25.68
CA ASP A 222 8.52 -14.20 -26.59
C ASP A 222 7.00 -14.44 -26.47
N ARG A 223 6.31 -13.77 -25.54
CA ARG A 223 4.88 -13.95 -25.22
C ARG A 223 4.55 -15.38 -24.79
N ASP A 224 5.50 -16.08 -24.17
CA ASP A 224 5.31 -17.42 -23.67
C ASP A 224 4.74 -17.37 -22.22
N GLU A 225 3.42 -17.26 -22.17
CA GLU A 225 2.65 -17.15 -20.91
C GLU A 225 2.97 -18.29 -19.95
N LYS A 226 2.93 -19.51 -20.44
CA LYS A 226 3.12 -20.71 -19.63
C LYS A 226 4.52 -20.76 -19.03
N ARG A 227 5.56 -20.54 -19.84
CA ARG A 227 6.93 -20.54 -19.33
C ARG A 227 7.21 -19.36 -18.43
N ALA A 228 6.61 -18.19 -18.67
CA ALA A 228 6.74 -17.04 -17.78
C ALA A 228 6.13 -17.34 -16.40
N GLU A 229 4.96 -17.98 -16.33
CA GLU A 229 4.32 -18.42 -15.10
C GLU A 229 5.17 -19.43 -14.34
N GLU A 230 5.57 -20.50 -14.98
CA GLU A 230 6.39 -21.57 -14.40
C GLU A 230 7.74 -21.04 -13.87
N TRP A 231 8.35 -20.11 -14.64
CA TRP A 231 9.62 -19.51 -14.27
C TRP A 231 9.48 -18.55 -13.07
N MET A 232 8.42 -17.74 -13.04
CA MET A 232 8.15 -16.88 -11.90
C MET A 232 7.89 -17.71 -10.64
N ALA A 233 7.10 -18.77 -10.72
CA ALA A 233 6.89 -19.69 -9.60
C ALA A 233 8.21 -20.28 -9.08
N LYS A 234 9.14 -20.62 -9.98
CA LYS A 234 10.48 -21.05 -9.59
C LYS A 234 11.26 -19.94 -8.91
N HIS A 235 11.21 -18.73 -9.47
CA HIS A 235 11.93 -17.56 -8.95
C HIS A 235 11.50 -17.24 -7.51
N ILE A 236 10.20 -17.26 -7.22
CA ILE A 236 9.68 -17.07 -5.85
C ILE A 236 10.14 -18.18 -4.91
N ARG A 237 10.17 -19.44 -5.35
CA ARG A 237 10.72 -20.53 -4.54
C ARG A 237 12.22 -20.39 -4.26
N ASP A 238 12.97 -19.88 -5.23
CA ASP A 238 14.41 -19.62 -5.06
C ASP A 238 14.68 -18.52 -4.02
N PHE A 239 13.80 -17.51 -3.87
CA PHE A 239 13.88 -16.55 -2.77
C PHE A 239 13.75 -17.23 -1.42
N ARG A 240 12.73 -18.07 -1.20
CA ARG A 240 12.59 -18.83 0.04
C ARG A 240 13.86 -19.60 0.38
N ARG A 241 14.41 -20.31 -0.60
CA ARG A 241 15.67 -21.04 -0.42
C ARG A 241 16.84 -20.10 -0.05
N GLY A 242 16.85 -18.87 -0.58
CA GLY A 242 17.81 -17.83 -0.20
C GLY A 242 17.75 -17.49 1.29
N PHE A 243 16.55 -17.32 1.84
CA PHE A 243 16.33 -17.07 3.27
C PHE A 243 16.75 -18.26 4.14
N GLU A 244 16.44 -19.49 3.73
CA GLU A 244 16.88 -20.72 4.42
C GLU A 244 18.41 -20.80 4.48
N ILE A 245 19.11 -20.53 3.39
CA ILE A 245 20.58 -20.50 3.33
C ILE A 245 21.14 -19.36 4.20
N ALA A 246 20.51 -18.21 4.19
CA ALA A 246 20.88 -17.06 5.02
C ALA A 246 20.56 -17.27 6.52
N ARG A 247 19.87 -18.35 6.87
CA ARG A 247 19.37 -18.65 8.21
C ARG A 247 18.49 -17.53 8.77
N ILE A 248 17.63 -16.98 7.94
CA ILE A 248 16.61 -16.01 8.33
C ILE A 248 15.31 -16.79 8.55
N ALA A 249 14.77 -16.71 9.76
CA ALA A 249 13.52 -17.39 10.10
C ALA A 249 12.35 -16.72 9.38
N LEU A 250 11.61 -17.49 8.59
CA LEU A 250 10.47 -16.98 7.81
C LEU A 250 9.24 -16.70 8.69
N GLU A 251 9.20 -17.26 9.89
CA GLU A 251 8.14 -17.09 10.89
C GLU A 251 8.24 -15.74 11.63
N GLN A 252 9.31 -14.98 11.43
CA GLN A 252 9.45 -13.67 12.03
C GLN A 252 8.42 -12.70 11.41
N PRO A 253 7.84 -11.81 12.24
CA PRO A 253 6.99 -10.74 11.74
C PRO A 253 7.77 -9.83 10.79
N VAL A 254 7.09 -9.38 9.73
CA VAL A 254 7.63 -8.36 8.84
C VAL A 254 7.66 -7.04 9.59
N THR A 255 8.85 -6.54 9.90
CA THR A 255 9.00 -5.19 10.45
C THR A 255 8.94 -4.18 9.31
N SER A 256 7.99 -3.23 9.39
CA SER A 256 7.97 -2.08 8.48
C SER A 256 9.29 -1.31 8.64
N ALA A 257 9.97 -1.05 7.52
CA ALA A 257 11.12 -0.17 7.48
C ALA A 257 10.71 1.28 7.78
#